data_3df9c9797cd8e8442d6e06806a671cfb
#
_entry.id   3df9c9797cd8e8442d6e06806a671cfb
#
_cell.length_a   1.000
_cell.length_b   1.000
_cell.length_c   1.000
_cell.angle_alpha   90.00
_cell.angle_beta   90.00
_cell.angle_gamma   90.00
#
_symmetry.space_group_name_H-M   'P 1'
#
loop_
_entity.id
_entity.type
_entity.pdbx_description
1 polymer ?
#
loop_
_entity_poly.entity_id
_entity_poly.type
_entity_poly.pdbx_seq_one_letter_code
_entity_poly.pdbx_strand_id
1 'polypeptide(L)'
;HHFPRRGFLGKGMVVSVDKFTAVTMYNKVQHYWAEEKKAVVAERNSADSKEKREELTKMLDYMNNVEMAVIVSEEADENKKFAEKGLDISIHRAKMNAITVDGKDIEDRFKDPNDKLQLVFVCAMWLTGFDVKNLSTLYLDKPMKSHTLMQAIARANRVYPNKPCGIIVDYVNVFKYMKKALSDYAIPDDDDVMPAKNIEDLLNLLDSSINESDLFLQSLGISLDKICAESSTFDKLDALRSAYNTIVANDENKDKFKVITNTMINLYEASKPEVFELHWE
;
A
#
# COMPACT_ATOMS: atom_id res chain seq x y z
N HIS A 1 7.22 -1.27 -10.21
CA HIS A 1 6.49 -0.82 -11.42
C HIS A 1 5.82 0.56 -11.24
N HIS A 2 5.00 0.78 -10.20
CA HIS A 2 4.15 2.00 -10.11
C HIS A 2 4.97 3.30 -10.00
N PHE A 3 5.97 3.38 -9.10
CA PHE A 3 6.65 4.64 -8.80
C PHE A 3 7.36 5.28 -10.01
N PRO A 4 8.15 4.58 -10.83
CA PRO A 4 8.81 5.17 -12.00
C PRO A 4 7.86 5.43 -13.19
N ARG A 5 6.68 4.82 -13.23
CA ARG A 5 5.72 4.89 -14.36
C ARG A 5 4.57 5.87 -14.11
N ARG A 6 4.64 6.71 -13.08
CA ARG A 6 3.62 7.71 -12.78
C ARG A 6 3.64 8.82 -13.82
N GLY A 7 2.47 9.39 -14.08
CA GLY A 7 2.36 10.55 -15.01
C GLY A 7 3.07 11.80 -14.51
N PHE A 8 3.08 12.03 -13.17
CA PHE A 8 3.82 13.11 -12.51
C PHE A 8 4.88 12.55 -11.58
N LEU A 9 6.14 12.87 -11.82
CA LEU A 9 7.31 12.35 -11.09
C LEU A 9 7.64 13.20 -9.85
N GLY A 10 6.67 13.44 -8.99
CA GLY A 10 6.88 14.09 -7.69
C GLY A 10 7.45 13.15 -6.63
N LYS A 11 7.64 13.67 -5.42
CA LYS A 11 8.13 12.90 -4.28
C LYS A 11 7.13 11.82 -3.86
N GLY A 12 7.63 10.72 -3.30
CA GLY A 12 6.83 9.63 -2.73
C GLY A 12 7.14 9.38 -1.28
N MET A 13 6.14 8.94 -0.53
CA MET A 13 6.30 8.57 0.89
C MET A 13 5.61 7.23 1.14
N VAL A 14 6.34 6.28 1.73
CA VAL A 14 5.83 4.99 2.18
C VAL A 14 5.64 5.06 3.69
N VAL A 15 4.43 4.89 4.16
CA VAL A 15 4.06 4.95 5.58
C VAL A 15 3.91 3.53 6.10
N SER A 16 4.84 3.11 6.94
CA SER A 16 4.89 1.76 7.52
C SER A 16 4.35 1.72 8.94
N VAL A 17 3.89 0.56 9.38
CA VAL A 17 3.29 0.37 10.71
C VAL A 17 4.27 0.69 11.83
N ASP A 18 5.54 0.29 11.69
CA ASP A 18 6.62 0.52 12.64
C ASP A 18 7.98 0.78 11.94
N LYS A 19 9.00 1.07 12.74
CA LYS A 19 10.36 1.37 12.25
C LYS A 19 11.03 0.17 11.57
N PHE A 20 10.82 -1.03 12.07
CA PHE A 20 11.39 -2.26 11.50
C PHE A 20 10.79 -2.54 10.13
N THR A 21 9.47 -2.36 10.02
CA THR A 21 8.74 -2.47 8.76
C THR A 21 9.23 -1.42 7.75
N ALA A 22 9.49 -0.17 8.18
CA ALA A 22 10.02 0.86 7.29
C ALA A 22 11.38 0.46 6.68
N VAL A 23 12.31 -0.08 7.48
CA VAL A 23 13.60 -0.58 7.00
C VAL A 23 13.42 -1.81 6.11
N THR A 24 12.55 -2.75 6.50
CA THR A 24 12.26 -3.95 5.71
C THR A 24 11.68 -3.59 4.34
N MET A 25 10.72 -2.64 4.30
CA MET A 25 10.13 -2.15 3.04
C MET A 25 11.16 -1.45 2.17
N TYR A 26 12.03 -0.62 2.77
CA TYR A 26 13.14 -0.02 2.04
C TYR A 26 14.01 -1.08 1.37
N ASN A 27 14.45 -2.12 2.11
CA ASN A 27 15.28 -3.19 1.57
C ASN A 27 14.59 -3.95 0.42
N LYS A 28 13.30 -4.29 0.59
CA LYS A 28 12.49 -4.93 -0.45
C LYS A 28 12.37 -4.04 -1.70
N VAL A 29 12.06 -2.76 -1.51
CA VAL A 29 11.92 -1.83 -2.63
C VAL A 29 13.26 -1.64 -3.35
N GLN A 30 14.39 -1.55 -2.66
CA GLN A 30 15.71 -1.50 -3.29
C GLN A 30 15.99 -2.74 -4.15
N HIS A 31 15.66 -3.93 -3.63
CA HIS A 31 15.80 -5.17 -4.39
C HIS A 31 14.96 -5.15 -5.67
N TYR A 32 13.66 -4.90 -5.54
CA TYR A 32 12.75 -4.86 -6.71
C TYR A 32 13.01 -3.66 -7.64
N TRP A 33 13.59 -2.57 -7.13
CA TRP A 33 14.03 -1.46 -7.96
C TRP A 33 15.15 -1.87 -8.92
N ALA A 34 16.10 -2.67 -8.42
CA ALA A 34 17.17 -3.23 -9.25
C ALA A 34 16.63 -4.21 -10.31
N GLU A 35 15.65 -5.05 -9.94
CA GLU A 35 14.98 -5.96 -10.89
C GLU A 35 14.18 -5.19 -11.96
N GLU A 36 13.44 -4.15 -11.57
CA GLU A 36 12.71 -3.29 -12.50
C GLU A 36 13.65 -2.58 -13.47
N LYS A 37 14.81 -2.09 -13.02
CA LYS A 37 15.82 -1.52 -13.91
C LYS A 37 16.26 -2.53 -14.98
N LYS A 38 16.51 -3.78 -14.61
CA LYS A 38 16.87 -4.84 -15.57
C LYS A 38 15.74 -5.08 -16.58
N ALA A 39 14.49 -5.12 -16.10
CA ALA A 39 13.32 -5.31 -16.96
C ALA A 39 13.16 -4.15 -17.96
N VAL A 40 13.31 -2.90 -17.51
CA VAL A 40 13.22 -1.71 -18.39
C VAL A 40 14.37 -1.70 -19.40
N VAL A 41 15.59 -2.13 -19.03
CA VAL A 41 16.69 -2.28 -19.99
C VAL A 41 16.35 -3.32 -21.07
N ALA A 42 15.80 -4.47 -20.68
CA ALA A 42 15.39 -5.50 -21.64
C ALA A 42 14.27 -4.98 -22.56
N GLU A 43 13.25 -4.33 -22.00
CA GLU A 43 12.15 -3.71 -22.75
C GLU A 43 12.68 -2.67 -23.76
N ARG A 44 13.61 -1.80 -23.34
CA ARG A 44 14.24 -0.82 -24.22
C ARG A 44 14.99 -1.46 -25.39
N ASN A 45 15.72 -2.55 -25.11
CA ASN A 45 16.52 -3.22 -26.13
C ASN A 45 15.65 -3.95 -27.16
N SER A 46 14.46 -4.39 -26.76
CA SER A 46 13.48 -5.06 -27.63
C SER A 46 12.43 -4.13 -28.22
N ALA A 47 12.46 -2.83 -27.92
CA ALA A 47 11.47 -1.88 -28.40
C ALA A 47 11.58 -1.67 -29.92
N ASP A 48 10.45 -1.73 -30.62
CA ASP A 48 10.37 -1.63 -32.09
C ASP A 48 10.45 -0.18 -32.60
N SER A 49 10.03 0.81 -31.79
CA SER A 49 10.02 2.23 -32.18
C SER A 49 11.12 3.03 -31.48
N LYS A 50 11.56 4.10 -32.16
CA LYS A 50 12.53 5.05 -31.63
C LYS A 50 11.95 5.84 -30.44
N GLU A 51 10.70 6.24 -30.55
CA GLU A 51 9.98 6.97 -29.51
C GLU A 51 9.90 6.16 -28.21
N LYS A 52 9.61 4.86 -28.31
CA LYS A 52 9.54 3.96 -27.15
C LYS A 52 10.91 3.77 -26.51
N ARG A 53 11.98 3.68 -27.31
CA ARG A 53 13.37 3.60 -26.79
C ARG A 53 13.76 4.87 -26.05
N GLU A 54 13.38 6.04 -26.57
CA GLU A 54 13.67 7.33 -25.92
C GLU A 54 12.89 7.49 -24.61
N GLU A 55 11.62 7.07 -24.57
CA GLU A 55 10.81 7.03 -23.34
C GLU A 55 11.46 6.15 -22.26
N LEU A 56 11.82 4.92 -22.62
CA LEU A 56 12.45 3.98 -21.69
C LEU A 56 13.85 4.43 -21.25
N THR A 57 14.58 5.12 -22.12
CA THR A 57 15.87 5.74 -21.74
C THR A 57 15.69 6.83 -20.70
N LYS A 58 14.72 7.72 -20.87
CA LYS A 58 14.38 8.76 -19.86
C LYS A 58 13.94 8.14 -18.54
N MET A 59 13.17 7.06 -18.60
CA MET A 59 12.79 6.31 -17.39
C MET A 59 13.99 5.70 -16.67
N LEU A 60 14.93 5.09 -17.40
CA LEU A 60 16.17 4.56 -16.81
C LEU A 60 17.02 5.65 -16.20
N ASP A 61 17.17 6.79 -16.87
CA ASP A 61 17.90 7.94 -16.34
C ASP A 61 17.26 8.45 -15.04
N TYR A 62 15.94 8.54 -15.00
CA TYR A 62 15.22 8.85 -13.76
C TYR A 62 15.51 7.82 -12.68
N MET A 63 15.32 6.52 -12.98
CA MET A 63 15.51 5.43 -12.01
C MET A 63 16.96 5.36 -11.48
N ASN A 64 17.95 5.74 -12.29
CA ASN A 64 19.35 5.79 -11.88
C ASN A 64 19.67 6.95 -10.94
N ASN A 65 18.90 8.02 -11.00
CA ASN A 65 19.07 9.22 -10.19
C ASN A 65 18.19 9.23 -8.92
N VAL A 66 17.22 8.33 -8.79
CA VAL A 66 16.37 8.25 -7.59
C VAL A 66 17.17 7.77 -6.39
N GLU A 67 17.21 8.59 -5.36
CA GLU A 67 17.62 8.20 -4.02
C GLU A 67 16.41 7.91 -3.14
N MET A 68 16.60 6.99 -2.20
CA MET A 68 15.61 6.59 -1.21
C MET A 68 16.20 6.69 0.19
N ALA A 69 15.39 7.00 1.20
CA ALA A 69 15.82 7.05 2.60
C ALA A 69 14.76 6.52 3.55
N VAL A 70 15.20 5.96 4.66
CA VAL A 70 14.34 5.66 5.82
C VAL A 70 14.40 6.84 6.78
N ILE A 71 13.23 7.31 7.25
CA ILE A 71 13.10 8.45 8.17
C ILE A 71 12.29 7.99 9.37
N VAL A 72 12.99 7.71 10.46
CA VAL A 72 12.39 7.20 11.71
C VAL A 72 13.04 7.86 12.92
N SER A 73 12.26 8.05 13.98
CA SER A 73 12.77 8.62 15.23
C SER A 73 13.84 7.73 15.86
N GLU A 74 14.84 8.35 16.46
CA GLU A 74 15.87 7.67 17.22
C GLU A 74 15.29 7.10 18.54
N GLU A 75 15.85 5.98 18.98
CA GLU A 75 15.55 5.41 20.30
C GLU A 75 16.78 4.75 20.93
N ALA A 76 16.74 4.58 22.24
CA ALA A 76 17.81 3.89 22.97
C ALA A 76 17.95 2.44 22.50
N ASP A 77 19.21 1.97 22.38
CA ASP A 77 19.55 0.61 21.98
C ASP A 77 19.01 0.18 20.61
N GLU A 78 18.70 1.13 19.71
CA GLU A 78 18.09 0.82 18.42
C GLU A 78 18.94 -0.16 17.59
N ASN A 79 20.25 -0.01 17.56
CA ASN A 79 21.14 -0.91 16.81
C ASN A 79 20.96 -2.37 17.23
N LYS A 80 20.87 -2.63 18.55
CA LYS A 80 20.66 -3.96 19.09
C LYS A 80 19.28 -4.51 18.70
N LYS A 81 18.22 -3.71 18.86
CA LYS A 81 16.84 -4.09 18.52
C LYS A 81 16.67 -4.41 17.03
N PHE A 82 17.31 -3.63 16.16
CA PHE A 82 17.31 -3.90 14.72
C PHE A 82 18.12 -5.13 14.34
N ALA A 83 19.31 -5.31 14.95
CA ALA A 83 20.15 -6.50 14.74
C ALA A 83 19.45 -7.81 15.16
N GLU A 84 18.68 -7.80 16.24
CA GLU A 84 17.85 -8.95 16.68
C GLU A 84 16.81 -9.37 15.62
N LYS A 85 16.42 -8.45 14.73
CA LYS A 85 15.53 -8.70 13.59
C LYS A 85 16.25 -8.90 12.26
N GLY A 86 17.59 -9.01 12.27
CA GLY A 86 18.41 -9.13 11.07
C GLY A 86 18.44 -7.87 10.21
N LEU A 87 18.21 -6.69 10.81
CA LEU A 87 18.19 -5.40 10.15
C LEU A 87 19.34 -4.52 10.64
N ASP A 88 19.80 -3.62 9.79
CA ASP A 88 20.82 -2.61 10.12
C ASP A 88 20.22 -1.21 9.99
N ILE A 89 20.12 -0.49 11.12
CA ILE A 89 19.62 0.89 11.15
C ILE A 89 20.76 1.90 11.00
N SER A 90 22.03 1.52 11.23
CA SER A 90 23.16 2.43 11.28
C SER A 90 23.38 3.17 9.98
N ILE A 91 23.26 2.48 8.84
CA ILE A 91 23.38 3.06 7.49
C ILE A 91 22.28 4.09 7.22
N HIS A 92 21.06 3.84 7.71
CA HIS A 92 19.93 4.76 7.57
C HIS A 92 20.10 5.96 8.49
N ARG A 93 20.60 5.75 9.71
CA ARG A 93 20.88 6.81 10.68
C ARG A 93 21.96 7.75 10.15
N ALA A 94 23.05 7.19 9.61
CA ALA A 94 24.09 7.97 8.96
C ALA A 94 23.54 8.85 7.82
N LYS A 95 22.63 8.29 7.00
CA LYS A 95 22.00 9.03 5.90
C LYS A 95 21.06 10.13 6.40
N MET A 96 20.28 9.86 7.47
CA MET A 96 19.39 10.86 8.08
C MET A 96 20.15 12.05 8.65
N ASN A 97 21.30 11.82 9.28
CA ASN A 97 22.11 12.84 9.95
C ASN A 97 23.11 13.53 9.02
N ALA A 98 23.19 13.08 7.77
CA ALA A 98 24.12 13.66 6.80
C ALA A 98 23.68 15.08 6.40
N ILE A 99 24.63 15.99 6.41
CA ILE A 99 24.50 17.34 5.86
C ILE A 99 25.25 17.37 4.53
N THR A 100 24.63 17.87 3.49
CA THR A 100 25.26 18.04 2.17
C THR A 100 26.32 19.15 2.18
N VAL A 101 27.15 19.21 1.16
CA VAL A 101 28.20 20.25 1.04
C VAL A 101 27.61 21.67 1.01
N ASP A 102 26.41 21.83 0.47
CA ASP A 102 25.63 23.07 0.43
C ASP A 102 24.78 23.30 1.70
N GLY A 103 24.99 22.50 2.75
CA GLY A 103 24.39 22.68 4.07
C GLY A 103 22.96 22.17 4.24
N LYS A 104 22.41 21.42 3.26
CA LYS A 104 21.07 20.84 3.35
C LYS A 104 21.06 19.58 4.18
N ASP A 105 20.12 19.49 5.11
CA ASP A 105 19.79 18.27 5.81
C ASP A 105 18.85 17.37 4.98
N ILE A 106 18.46 16.23 5.54
CA ILE A 106 17.58 15.25 4.85
C ILE A 106 16.19 15.84 4.59
N GLU A 107 15.71 16.74 5.43
CA GLU A 107 14.42 17.41 5.30
C GLU A 107 14.46 18.42 4.14
N ASP A 108 15.47 19.27 4.08
CA ASP A 108 15.69 20.22 3.00
C ASP A 108 15.83 19.53 1.65
N ARG A 109 16.58 18.42 1.62
CA ARG A 109 16.72 17.57 0.42
C ARG A 109 15.38 17.02 -0.05
N PHE A 110 14.53 16.55 0.84
CA PHE A 110 13.24 16.01 0.45
C PHE A 110 12.25 17.11 0.03
N LYS A 111 12.37 18.32 0.57
CA LYS A 111 11.58 19.47 0.15
C LYS A 111 12.00 20.02 -1.23
N ASP A 112 13.27 19.88 -1.59
CA ASP A 112 13.78 20.34 -2.88
C ASP A 112 13.28 19.45 -4.02
N PRO A 113 12.48 19.97 -4.97
CA PRO A 113 11.95 19.19 -6.09
C PRO A 113 13.04 18.61 -6.99
N ASN A 114 14.20 19.25 -7.05
CA ASN A 114 15.31 18.85 -7.92
C ASN A 114 16.32 17.91 -7.25
N ASP A 115 16.21 17.69 -5.93
CA ASP A 115 17.09 16.74 -5.24
C ASP A 115 16.75 15.29 -5.63
N LYS A 116 17.76 14.47 -5.68
CA LYS A 116 17.68 13.03 -6.02
C LYS A 116 16.88 12.22 -5.01
N LEU A 117 16.72 12.71 -3.76
CA LEU A 117 15.89 12.05 -2.73
C LEU A 117 14.42 12.15 -3.11
N GLN A 118 13.91 11.09 -3.74
CA GLN A 118 12.56 11.06 -4.31
C GLN A 118 11.58 10.19 -3.53
N LEU A 119 12.05 9.22 -2.75
CA LEU A 119 11.19 8.29 -2.02
C LEU A 119 11.70 8.12 -0.59
N VAL A 120 10.80 8.29 0.38
CA VAL A 120 11.10 8.10 1.80
C VAL A 120 10.21 7.04 2.43
N PHE A 121 10.77 6.31 3.39
CA PHE A 121 10.08 5.30 4.19
C PHE A 121 9.97 5.80 5.62
N VAL A 122 8.76 6.03 6.08
CA VAL A 122 8.47 6.62 7.39
C VAL A 122 7.57 5.71 8.22
N CYS A 123 7.56 5.92 9.54
CA CYS A 123 6.60 5.27 10.43
C CYS A 123 5.59 6.28 11.01
N ALA A 124 6.07 7.36 11.61
CA ALA A 124 5.27 8.44 12.20
C ALA A 124 5.84 9.82 11.88
N MET A 125 7.17 9.93 11.76
CA MET A 125 7.82 11.18 11.39
C MET A 125 7.33 11.68 10.03
N TRP A 126 7.24 12.98 9.90
CA TRP A 126 6.79 13.70 8.69
C TRP A 126 5.32 13.48 8.28
N LEU A 127 4.56 12.68 9.00
CA LEU A 127 3.11 12.59 8.79
C LEU A 127 2.37 13.83 9.29
N THR A 128 2.93 14.49 10.32
CA THR A 128 2.40 15.75 10.86
C THR A 128 3.51 16.81 10.92
N GLY A 129 3.15 18.09 10.81
CA GLY A 129 4.12 19.18 10.95
C GLY A 129 5.11 19.39 9.80
N PHE A 130 5.10 18.57 8.75
CA PHE A 130 6.06 18.60 7.64
C PHE A 130 5.39 18.95 6.32
N ASP A 131 5.93 19.91 5.56
CA ASP A 131 5.33 20.39 4.31
C ASP A 131 6.22 20.15 3.09
N VAL A 132 5.73 19.29 2.17
CA VAL A 132 6.37 19.00 0.88
C VAL A 132 5.33 19.14 -0.23
N LYS A 133 5.32 20.29 -0.90
CA LYS A 133 4.30 20.61 -1.92
C LYS A 133 4.31 19.67 -3.13
N ASN A 134 5.49 19.18 -3.52
CA ASN A 134 5.66 18.24 -4.62
C ASN A 134 5.50 16.76 -4.23
N LEU A 135 5.07 16.46 -2.99
CA LEU A 135 4.67 15.10 -2.59
C LEU A 135 3.47 14.69 -3.44
N SER A 136 3.64 13.72 -4.31
CA SER A 136 2.62 13.29 -5.27
C SER A 136 2.04 11.92 -4.96
N THR A 137 2.76 11.08 -4.23
CA THR A 137 2.33 9.71 -3.97
C THR A 137 2.54 9.32 -2.53
N LEU A 138 1.49 8.80 -1.93
CA LEU A 138 1.50 8.28 -0.57
C LEU A 138 1.15 6.78 -0.62
N TYR A 139 2.05 5.94 -0.13
CA TYR A 139 1.87 4.50 0.01
C TYR A 139 1.55 4.20 1.46
N LEU A 140 0.35 3.70 1.74
CA LEU A 140 -0.13 3.44 3.09
C LEU A 140 -0.05 1.96 3.42
N ASP A 141 0.93 1.60 4.25
CA ASP A 141 1.10 0.28 4.85
C ASP A 141 0.93 0.37 6.38
N LYS A 142 -0.01 1.23 6.82
CA LYS A 142 -0.31 1.47 8.22
C LYS A 142 -1.79 1.82 8.38
N PRO A 143 -2.54 1.12 9.26
CA PRO A 143 -3.88 1.54 9.65
C PRO A 143 -3.83 2.95 10.29
N MET A 144 -4.62 3.87 9.78
CA MET A 144 -4.71 5.24 10.28
C MET A 144 -6.13 5.61 10.64
N LYS A 145 -6.29 6.34 11.76
CA LYS A 145 -7.60 6.89 12.14
C LYS A 145 -7.90 8.16 11.35
N SER A 146 -9.19 8.47 11.23
CA SER A 146 -9.77 9.57 10.42
C SER A 146 -8.93 10.83 10.33
N HIS A 147 -8.60 11.46 11.45
CA HIS A 147 -7.87 12.74 11.46
C HIS A 147 -6.43 12.61 10.90
N THR A 148 -5.68 11.59 11.31
CA THR A 148 -4.30 11.37 10.83
C THR A 148 -4.29 11.02 9.34
N LEU A 149 -5.28 10.23 8.90
CA LEU A 149 -5.44 9.89 7.49
C LEU A 149 -5.73 11.13 6.65
N MET A 150 -6.67 11.98 7.07
CA MET A 150 -7.00 13.23 6.37
C MET A 150 -5.80 14.17 6.28
N GLN A 151 -4.99 14.28 7.33
CA GLN A 151 -3.76 15.06 7.30
C GLN A 151 -2.74 14.51 6.29
N ALA A 152 -2.61 13.18 6.20
CA ALA A 152 -1.71 12.52 5.25
C ALA A 152 -2.20 12.74 3.79
N ILE A 153 -3.51 12.59 3.54
CA ILE A 153 -4.13 12.83 2.24
C ILE A 153 -3.94 14.29 1.80
N ALA A 154 -4.25 15.25 2.67
CA ALA A 154 -4.10 16.67 2.39
C ALA A 154 -2.67 17.05 1.98
N ARG A 155 -1.65 16.35 2.50
CA ARG A 155 -0.25 16.57 2.10
C ARG A 155 0.02 16.11 0.67
N ALA A 156 -0.44 14.91 0.31
CA ALA A 156 -0.28 14.40 -1.05
C ALA A 156 -1.10 15.22 -2.05
N ASN A 157 -2.18 15.86 -1.62
CA ASN A 157 -3.09 16.62 -2.49
C ASN A 157 -2.81 18.13 -2.57
N ARG A 158 -1.67 18.60 -2.08
CA ARG A 158 -1.28 20.02 -2.22
C ARG A 158 -1.08 20.41 -3.68
N VAL A 159 -1.53 21.62 -3.99
CA VAL A 159 -1.34 22.20 -5.33
C VAL A 159 0.14 22.43 -5.60
N TYR A 160 0.60 21.95 -6.75
CA TYR A 160 1.95 22.12 -7.25
C TYR A 160 1.94 22.19 -8.79
N PRO A 161 2.82 22.97 -9.45
CA PRO A 161 2.84 23.09 -10.92
C PRO A 161 2.91 21.73 -11.61
N ASN A 162 2.05 21.53 -12.60
CA ASN A 162 1.94 20.31 -13.41
C ASN A 162 1.55 19.04 -12.64
N LYS A 163 1.18 19.15 -11.37
CA LYS A 163 0.67 18.03 -10.58
C LYS A 163 -0.85 18.00 -10.67
N PRO A 164 -1.45 16.97 -11.30
CA PRO A 164 -2.91 16.90 -11.48
C PRO A 164 -3.64 16.59 -10.16
N CYS A 165 -3.09 15.67 -9.37
CA CYS A 165 -3.65 15.25 -8.08
C CYS A 165 -2.60 14.54 -7.24
N GLY A 166 -2.92 14.28 -5.97
CA GLY A 166 -2.21 13.33 -5.13
C GLY A 166 -2.69 11.91 -5.38
N ILE A 167 -1.77 10.95 -5.39
CA ILE A 167 -2.07 9.52 -5.54
C ILE A 167 -1.89 8.85 -4.19
N ILE A 168 -2.89 8.07 -3.78
CA ILE A 168 -2.83 7.25 -2.57
C ILE A 168 -2.91 5.79 -2.97
N VAL A 169 -1.91 5.03 -2.57
CA VAL A 169 -1.85 3.58 -2.76
C VAL A 169 -2.03 2.95 -1.38
N ASP A 170 -3.14 2.26 -1.20
CA ASP A 170 -3.56 1.71 0.09
C ASP A 170 -3.34 0.20 0.11
N TYR A 171 -2.46 -0.28 1.01
CA TYR A 171 -2.17 -1.70 1.19
C TYR A 171 -2.91 -2.33 2.38
N VAL A 172 -3.55 -1.51 3.21
CA VAL A 172 -4.17 -1.96 4.47
C VAL A 172 -5.67 -1.60 4.55
N ASN A 173 -6.27 -1.28 3.40
CA ASN A 173 -7.69 -0.94 3.26
C ASN A 173 -8.15 0.18 4.20
N VAL A 174 -7.36 1.26 4.31
CA VAL A 174 -7.78 2.46 5.06
C VAL A 174 -8.90 3.26 4.37
N PHE A 175 -9.29 2.89 3.13
CA PHE A 175 -10.39 3.55 2.41
C PHE A 175 -11.71 3.56 3.20
N LYS A 176 -11.97 2.53 3.98
CA LYS A 176 -13.10 2.51 4.93
C LYS A 176 -13.06 3.70 5.91
N TYR A 177 -11.88 3.95 6.47
CA TYR A 177 -11.67 5.06 7.39
C TYR A 177 -11.66 6.40 6.65
N MET A 178 -11.22 6.42 5.41
CA MET A 178 -11.24 7.59 4.54
C MET A 178 -12.68 8.00 4.20
N LYS A 179 -13.53 7.06 3.79
CA LYS A 179 -14.95 7.32 3.50
C LYS A 179 -15.64 7.94 4.73
N LYS A 180 -15.41 7.38 5.91
CA LYS A 180 -15.94 7.91 7.16
C LYS A 180 -15.38 9.31 7.49
N ALA A 181 -14.06 9.48 7.39
CA ALA A 181 -13.43 10.76 7.65
C ALA A 181 -13.93 11.86 6.70
N LEU A 182 -14.10 11.56 5.43
CA LEU A 182 -14.62 12.50 4.43
C LEU A 182 -16.09 12.83 4.67
N SER A 183 -16.91 11.85 5.08
CA SER A 183 -18.30 12.10 5.47
C SER A 183 -18.44 12.99 6.71
N ASP A 184 -17.49 12.88 7.65
CA ASP A 184 -17.45 13.71 8.85
C ASP A 184 -17.00 15.17 8.57
N TYR A 185 -16.31 15.41 7.43
CA TYR A 185 -15.82 16.73 7.00
C TYR A 185 -16.60 17.34 5.82
N ALA A 186 -17.42 16.57 5.14
CA ALA A 186 -18.25 17.07 4.06
C ALA A 186 -19.39 17.91 4.64
N ILE A 187 -19.32 19.22 4.44
CA ILE A 187 -20.51 20.07 4.48
C ILE A 187 -21.39 19.61 3.32
N PRO A 188 -22.70 19.40 3.53
CA PRO A 188 -23.59 18.97 2.45
C PRO A 188 -23.77 20.14 1.46
N ASP A 189 -22.92 20.21 0.46
CA ASP A 189 -23.14 21.00 -0.75
C ASP A 189 -23.17 20.05 -1.95
N ASP A 190 -24.18 20.28 -2.75
CA ASP A 190 -24.62 19.50 -3.91
C ASP A 190 -23.50 19.14 -4.89
N ASP A 191 -23.58 17.92 -5.45
CA ASP A 191 -23.08 17.49 -6.74
C ASP A 191 -21.55 17.32 -6.98
N ASP A 192 -20.71 17.05 -6.00
CA ASP A 192 -19.37 16.57 -6.31
C ASP A 192 -19.22 15.05 -6.10
N VAL A 193 -19.22 14.36 -7.23
CA VAL A 193 -18.95 12.92 -7.36
C VAL A 193 -17.58 12.62 -6.76
N MET A 194 -17.58 12.06 -5.58
CA MET A 194 -16.37 11.43 -5.02
C MET A 194 -15.84 10.37 -6.01
N PRO A 195 -14.51 10.25 -6.20
CA PRO A 195 -13.90 9.14 -6.93
C PRO A 195 -13.84 7.87 -6.05
N ALA A 196 -14.82 7.67 -5.17
CA ALA A 196 -15.08 6.38 -4.57
C ALA A 196 -15.82 5.54 -5.62
N LYS A 197 -15.36 4.32 -5.87
CA LYS A 197 -16.14 3.35 -6.65
C LYS A 197 -17.58 3.39 -6.16
N ASN A 198 -18.51 3.44 -7.11
CA ASN A 198 -19.93 3.35 -6.82
C ASN A 198 -20.15 2.15 -5.89
N ILE A 199 -21.07 2.25 -4.95
CA ILE A 199 -21.41 1.15 -4.02
C ILE A 199 -21.75 -0.14 -4.78
N GLU A 200 -22.37 -0.03 -5.95
CA GLU A 200 -22.65 -1.15 -6.85
C GLU A 200 -21.35 -1.87 -7.30
N ASP A 201 -20.29 -1.12 -7.59
CA ASP A 201 -18.98 -1.72 -7.94
C ASP A 201 -18.37 -2.47 -6.77
N LEU A 202 -18.56 -1.98 -5.53
CA LEU A 202 -18.09 -2.67 -4.32
C LEU A 202 -18.88 -3.94 -4.06
N LEU A 203 -20.21 -3.91 -4.26
CA LEU A 203 -21.09 -5.08 -4.13
C LEU A 203 -20.75 -6.14 -5.18
N ASN A 204 -20.53 -5.74 -6.44
CA ASN A 204 -20.10 -6.65 -7.52
C ASN A 204 -18.73 -7.28 -7.24
N LEU A 205 -17.79 -6.52 -6.65
CA LEU A 205 -16.50 -7.04 -6.23
C LEU A 205 -16.63 -8.01 -5.04
N LEU A 206 -17.53 -7.74 -4.11
CA LEU A 206 -17.85 -8.63 -3.00
C LEU A 206 -18.41 -9.95 -3.51
N ASP A 207 -19.40 -9.92 -4.40
CA ASP A 207 -19.97 -11.12 -5.04
C ASP A 207 -18.92 -11.94 -5.76
N SER A 208 -18.05 -11.27 -6.54
CA SER A 208 -16.94 -11.92 -7.23
C SER A 208 -15.99 -12.59 -6.24
N SER A 209 -15.69 -11.95 -5.12
CA SER A 209 -14.79 -12.47 -4.08
C SER A 209 -15.41 -13.64 -3.32
N ILE A 210 -16.73 -13.63 -3.08
CA ILE A 210 -17.47 -14.75 -2.49
C ILE A 210 -17.41 -15.96 -3.43
N ASN A 211 -17.70 -15.75 -4.71
CA ASN A 211 -17.63 -16.81 -5.71
C ASN A 211 -16.21 -17.40 -5.85
N GLU A 212 -15.17 -16.56 -5.84
CA GLU A 212 -13.77 -17.02 -5.85
C GLU A 212 -13.45 -17.86 -4.61
N SER A 213 -13.94 -17.44 -3.44
CA SER A 213 -13.76 -18.17 -2.18
C SER A 213 -14.42 -19.55 -2.24
N ASP A 214 -15.65 -19.62 -2.74
CA ASP A 214 -16.38 -20.88 -2.86
C ASP A 214 -15.73 -21.84 -3.85
N LEU A 215 -15.33 -21.37 -5.02
CA LEU A 215 -14.57 -22.15 -6.01
C LEU A 215 -13.25 -22.67 -5.44
N PHE A 216 -12.54 -21.85 -4.67
CA PHE A 216 -11.31 -22.28 -4.03
C PHE A 216 -11.56 -23.39 -3.01
N LEU A 217 -12.57 -23.24 -2.13
CA LEU A 217 -12.93 -24.26 -1.15
C LEU A 217 -13.41 -25.56 -1.81
N GLN A 218 -14.23 -25.47 -2.88
CA GLN A 218 -14.66 -26.62 -3.67
C GLN A 218 -13.48 -27.35 -4.31
N SER A 219 -12.46 -26.63 -4.77
CA SER A 219 -11.23 -27.23 -5.33
C SER A 219 -10.47 -28.09 -4.31
N LEU A 220 -10.67 -27.81 -3.01
CA LEU A 220 -10.12 -28.58 -1.89
C LEU A 220 -11.08 -29.65 -1.37
N GLY A 221 -12.24 -29.85 -2.02
CA GLY A 221 -13.28 -30.78 -1.60
C GLY A 221 -14.12 -30.31 -0.41
N ILE A 222 -14.04 -29.00 -0.05
CA ILE A 222 -14.80 -28.38 1.04
C ILE A 222 -16.04 -27.74 0.46
N SER A 223 -17.22 -28.08 0.99
CA SER A 223 -18.52 -27.50 0.62
C SER A 223 -19.10 -26.77 1.82
N LEU A 224 -19.24 -25.45 1.73
CA LEU A 224 -19.86 -24.63 2.78
C LEU A 224 -21.32 -24.98 2.98
N ASP A 225 -22.06 -25.27 1.91
CA ASP A 225 -23.48 -25.65 1.98
C ASP A 225 -23.69 -26.92 2.82
N LYS A 226 -22.82 -27.94 2.63
CA LYS A 226 -22.87 -29.16 3.45
C LYS A 226 -22.58 -28.86 4.91
N ILE A 227 -21.58 -28.01 5.21
CA ILE A 227 -21.23 -27.61 6.57
C ILE A 227 -22.39 -26.83 7.21
N CYS A 228 -23.03 -25.95 6.47
CA CYS A 228 -24.17 -25.17 6.94
C CYS A 228 -25.43 -26.03 7.14
N ALA A 229 -25.65 -27.05 6.33
CA ALA A 229 -26.79 -27.95 6.41
C ALA A 229 -26.72 -28.95 7.56
N GLU A 230 -25.55 -29.15 8.18
CA GLU A 230 -25.41 -30.05 9.35
C GLU A 230 -26.30 -29.60 10.50
N SER A 231 -27.14 -30.52 10.98
CA SER A 231 -28.15 -30.24 12.04
C SER A 231 -27.56 -30.28 13.46
N SER A 232 -26.47 -31.02 13.64
CA SER A 232 -25.80 -31.18 14.93
C SER A 232 -24.62 -30.18 15.05
N THR A 233 -24.52 -29.52 16.19
CA THR A 233 -23.37 -28.65 16.52
C THR A 233 -22.05 -29.43 16.51
N PHE A 234 -22.04 -30.69 16.92
CA PHE A 234 -20.85 -31.53 16.92
C PHE A 234 -20.40 -31.87 15.50
N ASP A 235 -21.32 -32.29 14.63
CA ASP A 235 -21.02 -32.61 13.23
C ASP A 235 -20.52 -31.38 12.46
N LYS A 236 -21.11 -30.22 12.75
CA LYS A 236 -20.67 -28.92 12.21
C LYS A 236 -19.25 -28.56 12.64
N LEU A 237 -18.90 -28.77 13.89
CA LEU A 237 -17.55 -28.54 14.42
C LEU A 237 -16.53 -29.52 13.81
N ASP A 238 -16.88 -30.78 13.66
CA ASP A 238 -16.02 -31.79 13.05
C ASP A 238 -15.79 -31.49 11.54
N ALA A 239 -16.83 -31.07 10.83
CA ALA A 239 -16.72 -30.65 9.45
C ALA A 239 -15.82 -29.40 9.28
N LEU A 240 -15.98 -28.40 10.16
CA LEU A 240 -15.11 -27.21 10.18
C LEU A 240 -13.66 -27.57 10.51
N ARG A 241 -13.44 -28.48 11.44
CA ARG A 241 -12.11 -28.95 11.80
C ARG A 241 -11.44 -29.70 10.64
N SER A 242 -12.19 -30.52 9.93
CA SER A 242 -11.71 -31.22 8.73
C SER A 242 -11.34 -30.23 7.63
N ALA A 243 -12.19 -29.23 7.37
CA ALA A 243 -11.93 -28.17 6.41
C ALA A 243 -10.66 -27.37 6.78
N TYR A 244 -10.53 -26.98 8.05
CA TYR A 244 -9.33 -26.31 8.56
C TYR A 244 -8.07 -27.13 8.31
N ASN A 245 -8.07 -28.42 8.67
CA ASN A 245 -6.90 -29.29 8.49
C ASN A 245 -6.53 -29.42 7.00
N THR A 246 -7.51 -29.47 6.11
CA THR A 246 -7.29 -29.54 4.65
C THR A 246 -6.62 -28.26 4.14
N ILE A 247 -7.06 -27.08 4.61
CA ILE A 247 -6.49 -25.80 4.20
C ILE A 247 -5.05 -25.64 4.71
N VAL A 248 -4.79 -25.96 5.97
CA VAL A 248 -3.47 -25.76 6.60
C VAL A 248 -2.45 -26.84 6.28
N ALA A 249 -2.86 -27.96 5.67
CA ALA A 249 -1.96 -29.03 5.25
C ALA A 249 -0.94 -28.58 4.20
N ASN A 250 -1.21 -27.51 3.49
CA ASN A 250 -0.35 -26.92 2.47
C ASN A 250 -0.22 -25.40 2.73
N ASP A 251 1.02 -24.91 2.84
CA ASP A 251 1.28 -23.49 3.11
C ASP A 251 0.77 -22.58 1.97
N GLU A 252 0.82 -23.02 0.71
CA GLU A 252 0.27 -22.28 -0.42
C GLU A 252 -1.26 -22.11 -0.29
N ASN A 253 -1.98 -23.17 0.05
CA ASN A 253 -3.43 -23.13 0.28
C ASN A 253 -3.79 -22.22 1.46
N LYS A 254 -3.02 -22.30 2.54
CA LYS A 254 -3.19 -21.46 3.72
C LYS A 254 -3.00 -19.97 3.41
N ASP A 255 -1.96 -19.62 2.64
CA ASP A 255 -1.68 -18.25 2.27
C ASP A 255 -2.74 -17.73 1.28
N LYS A 256 -3.13 -18.55 0.30
CA LYS A 256 -4.23 -18.23 -0.63
C LYS A 256 -5.55 -18.02 0.10
N PHE A 257 -5.90 -18.90 1.04
CA PHE A 257 -7.09 -18.76 1.87
C PHE A 257 -7.10 -17.46 2.66
N LYS A 258 -5.97 -17.09 3.27
CA LYS A 258 -5.85 -15.81 4.00
C LYS A 258 -6.08 -14.61 3.09
N VAL A 259 -5.49 -14.61 1.88
CA VAL A 259 -5.66 -13.50 0.94
C VAL A 259 -7.12 -13.36 0.53
N ILE A 260 -7.77 -14.46 0.11
CA ILE A 260 -9.17 -14.46 -0.32
C ILE A 260 -10.08 -14.00 0.83
N THR A 261 -9.92 -14.59 2.02
CA THR A 261 -10.76 -14.28 3.18
C THR A 261 -10.61 -12.82 3.62
N ASN A 262 -9.38 -12.30 3.67
CA ASN A 262 -9.15 -10.90 4.00
C ASN A 262 -9.76 -9.95 2.96
N THR A 263 -9.65 -10.29 1.67
CA THR A 263 -10.27 -9.51 0.59
C THR A 263 -11.79 -9.46 0.76
N MET A 264 -12.41 -10.62 0.98
CA MET A 264 -13.86 -10.73 1.18
C MET A 264 -14.34 -9.95 2.41
N ILE A 265 -13.65 -10.10 3.56
CA ILE A 265 -13.98 -9.36 4.79
C ILE A 265 -13.87 -7.86 4.57
N ASN A 266 -12.82 -7.39 3.90
CA ASN A 266 -12.60 -5.98 3.65
C ASN A 266 -13.66 -5.38 2.70
N LEU A 267 -14.04 -6.12 1.66
CA LEU A 267 -15.12 -5.72 0.74
C LEU A 267 -16.48 -5.69 1.46
N TYR A 268 -16.78 -6.70 2.27
CA TYR A 268 -17.99 -6.74 3.08
C TYR A 268 -18.08 -5.54 4.04
N GLU A 269 -16.99 -5.25 4.75
CA GLU A 269 -16.94 -4.11 5.67
C GLU A 269 -17.03 -2.76 4.95
N ALA A 270 -16.48 -2.65 3.74
CA ALA A 270 -16.54 -1.44 2.92
C ALA A 270 -17.95 -1.23 2.30
N SER A 271 -18.73 -2.31 2.15
CA SER A 271 -20.09 -2.28 1.57
C SER A 271 -21.20 -2.05 2.61
N LYS A 272 -20.87 -1.87 3.87
CA LYS A 272 -21.86 -1.53 4.92
C LYS A 272 -22.26 -0.05 4.83
N PRO A 273 -23.55 0.30 5.08
CA PRO A 273 -24.64 -0.59 5.50
C PRO A 273 -25.37 -1.29 4.34
N GLU A 274 -25.12 -0.93 3.12
CA GLU A 274 -25.92 -1.34 1.94
C GLU A 274 -25.94 -2.86 1.74
N VAL A 275 -24.87 -3.55 2.14
CA VAL A 275 -24.79 -5.03 2.08
C VAL A 275 -25.88 -5.73 2.91
N PHE A 276 -26.45 -5.06 3.94
CA PHE A 276 -27.52 -5.62 4.74
C PHE A 276 -28.90 -5.60 4.04
N GLU A 277 -29.03 -4.80 2.96
CA GLU A 277 -30.24 -4.73 2.15
C GLU A 277 -30.26 -5.83 1.08
N LEU A 278 -29.13 -6.49 0.85
CA LEU A 278 -29.04 -7.63 -0.04
C LEU A 278 -29.52 -8.88 0.69
N HIS A 279 -30.62 -9.45 0.20
CA HIS A 279 -31.08 -10.77 0.63
C HIS A 279 -30.17 -11.82 -0.01
N TRP A 280 -29.23 -12.34 0.75
CA TRP A 280 -28.45 -13.53 0.37
C TRP A 280 -29.36 -14.74 0.62
N GLU A 281 -30.04 -15.24 -0.42
CA GLU A 281 -30.73 -16.52 -0.39
C GLU A 281 -29.75 -17.69 -0.50
#